data_a9828a0b0185c818104b765e8aae431d
#
_entry.id   a9828a0b0185c818104b765e8aae431d
#
_cell.length_a   1.000
_cell.length_b   1.000
_cell.length_c   1.000
_cell.angle_alpha   90.00
_cell.angle_beta   90.00
_cell.angle_gamma   90.00
#
_symmetry.space_group_name_H-M   'P 1'
#
loop_
_entity.id
_entity.type
_entity.pdbx_description
1 polymer ?
#
loop_
_entity_poly.entity_id
_entity_poly.type
_entity_poly.pdbx_seq_one_letter_code
_entity_poly.pdbx_strand_id
1 'polypeptide(L)'
;MANQLSNTVGLLINNANPLPDAVTESAFPILDIAATGTTQATAAPLTQNLTSINNNTAANGVILPVGNVQQRMILFPKLVANAPKVYPPVGGTINFGAVNASIAATAQATTEFLCIDNTGLNWISLT
;
A
#
# COMPACT_ATOMS: atom_id res chain seq x y z
N MET A 1 12.14 16.38 36.55
CA MET A 1 12.27 15.71 36.13
C MET A 1 12.10 15.49 35.52
N ALA A 2 12.10 15.60 35.29
CA ALA A 2 12.20 14.95 34.58
C ALA A 2 11.81 14.57 34.03
N ASN A 3 11.67 14.62 33.87
CA ASN A 3 11.45 13.88 33.19
C ASN A 3 10.67 13.71 32.87
N GLN A 4 10.46 13.82 32.70
CA GLN A 4 10.08 13.20 32.34
C GLN A 4 9.34 13.15 31.77
N LEU A 5 8.83 13.57 31.62
CA LEU A 5 8.52 12.98 31.09
C LEU A 5 8.23 13.15 30.57
N SER A 6 8.19 13.51 30.37
CA SER A 6 8.44 12.92 29.99
C SER A 6 8.13 12.79 29.78
N ASN A 7 7.77 13.04 29.60
CA ASN A 7 7.93 12.25 29.41
C ASN A 7 7.39 12.14 29.15
N THR A 8 7.09 12.48 28.82
CA THR A 8 7.09 11.77 28.54
C THR A 8 6.65 11.68 28.11
N VAL A 9 6.35 12.16 28.01
CA VAL A 9 6.56 11.51 27.61
C VAL A 9 6.57 11.37 27.11
N GLY A 10 6.42 11.67 27.13
CA GLY A 10 6.96 10.98 26.71
C GLY A 10 7.15 11.11 26.38
N LEU A 11 7.54 11.23 26.27
CA LEU A 11 8.30 10.86 25.98
C LEU A 11 8.76 11.18 26.20
N LEU A 12 9.17 11.37 26.34
CA LEU A 12 10.08 11.29 26.53
C LEU A 12 10.53 11.45 26.51
N ILE A 13 11.09 11.72 26.69
CA ILE A 13 12.12 11.57 26.48
C ILE A 13 12.70 11.86 26.70
N ASN A 14 13.38 11.90 26.80
CA ASN A 14 14.43 12.03 26.96
C ASN A 14 15.14 12.21 26.62
N ASN A 15 15.65 12.61 26.65
CA ASN A 15 16.60 12.74 26.02
C ASN A 15 17.26 12.19 25.48
N ALA A 16 17.60 12.50 25.48
CA ALA A 16 18.36 11.99 24.69
C ALA A 16 17.98 10.89 24.04
N ASN A 17 17.70 10.66 23.96
CA ASN A 17 17.60 9.69 23.21
C ASN A 17 17.02 9.85 22.15
N PRO A 18 17.41 10.29 21.55
CA PRO A 18 17.04 10.65 20.40
C PRO A 18 16.50 9.72 19.52
N LEU A 19 16.29 8.80 19.85
CA LEU A 19 15.60 7.86 19.17
C LEU A 19 14.49 8.35 18.34
N PRO A 20 13.75 9.34 18.71
CA PRO A 20 12.60 9.75 17.94
C PRO A 20 12.90 10.17 16.52
N ASP A 21 14.03 10.77 16.27
CA ASP A 21 14.33 11.24 14.93
C ASP A 21 14.50 10.11 13.94
N ALA A 22 15.29 9.16 14.30
CA ALA A 22 15.55 8.04 13.42
C ALA A 22 14.28 7.24 13.15
N VAL A 23 13.45 7.07 14.16
CA VAL A 23 12.23 6.33 13.98
C VAL A 23 11.27 7.07 13.06
N THR A 24 11.15 8.37 13.23
CA THR A 24 10.23 9.14 12.40
C THR A 24 10.63 9.15 10.96
N GLU A 25 11.90 9.32 10.67
CA GLU A 25 12.36 9.44 9.31
C GLU A 25 12.32 8.14 8.53
N SER A 26 12.47 7.03 9.21
CA SER A 26 12.51 5.74 8.55
C SER A 26 11.20 4.97 8.65
N ALA A 27 10.17 5.55 9.26
CA ALA A 27 8.96 4.83 9.57
C ALA A 27 8.14 4.43 8.34
N PHE A 28 8.26 5.15 7.23
CA PHE A 28 7.42 4.95 6.06
C PHE A 28 8.24 4.92 4.77
N PRO A 29 9.08 3.91 4.60
CA PRO A 29 9.83 3.81 3.36
C PRO A 29 8.90 3.48 2.21
N ILE A 30 9.23 3.97 1.03
CA ILE A 30 8.54 3.58 -0.19
C ILE A 30 9.13 2.26 -0.65
N LEU A 31 8.28 1.27 -0.81
CA LEU A 31 8.70 0.01 -1.39
C LEU A 31 8.64 0.12 -2.91
N ASP A 32 9.72 -0.30 -3.57
CA ASP A 32 9.82 -0.26 -5.02
C ASP A 32 9.84 -1.69 -5.55
N ILE A 33 8.79 -2.09 -6.26
CA ILE A 33 8.64 -3.46 -6.73
C ILE A 33 8.33 -3.52 -8.21
N ALA A 34 8.48 -4.70 -8.78
CA ALA A 34 8.03 -4.98 -10.15
C ALA A 34 6.66 -5.65 -10.09
N ALA A 35 5.76 -5.24 -10.96
CA ALA A 35 4.53 -5.97 -11.18
C ALA A 35 4.88 -7.30 -11.87
N THR A 36 4.25 -8.38 -11.45
CA THR A 36 4.50 -9.71 -11.99
C THR A 36 3.21 -10.44 -12.30
N GLY A 37 3.33 -11.48 -13.13
CA GLY A 37 2.22 -12.37 -13.40
C GLY A 37 1.09 -11.72 -14.17
N THR A 38 0.27 -12.56 -14.76
CA THR A 38 -0.85 -12.12 -15.58
C THR A 38 -2.20 -12.48 -14.98
N THR A 39 -2.18 -13.12 -13.81
CA THR A 39 -3.38 -13.55 -13.09
C THR A 39 -3.28 -13.10 -11.64
N GLN A 40 -4.39 -13.13 -10.93
CA GLN A 40 -4.41 -12.79 -9.51
C GLN A 40 -3.43 -13.65 -8.72
N ALA A 41 -3.36 -14.94 -9.04
CA ALA A 41 -2.53 -15.88 -8.27
C ALA A 41 -1.03 -15.65 -8.47
N THR A 42 -0.64 -15.01 -9.54
CA THR A 42 0.78 -14.77 -9.88
C THR A 42 1.18 -13.31 -9.78
N ALA A 43 0.25 -12.43 -9.42
CA ALA A 43 0.50 -11.01 -9.25
C ALA A 43 1.40 -10.76 -8.04
N ALA A 44 2.21 -9.70 -8.12
CA ALA A 44 3.10 -9.35 -7.02
C ALA A 44 2.32 -8.84 -5.82
N PRO A 45 2.55 -9.38 -4.62
CA PRO A 45 1.79 -8.94 -3.44
C PRO A 45 2.27 -7.57 -2.96
N LEU A 46 1.32 -6.72 -2.61
CA LEU A 46 1.62 -5.43 -1.98
C LEU A 46 1.74 -5.64 -0.47
N THR A 47 2.91 -5.31 0.07
CA THR A 47 3.21 -5.53 1.49
C THR A 47 3.38 -4.24 2.27
N GLN A 48 3.36 -3.08 1.58
CA GLN A 48 3.50 -1.77 2.20
C GLN A 48 2.36 -0.88 1.75
N ASN A 49 1.97 0.02 2.61
CA ASN A 49 0.88 0.94 2.28
C ASN A 49 1.26 1.96 1.23
N LEU A 50 2.53 2.18 1.00
CA LEU A 50 3.02 3.07 -0.05
C LEU A 50 4.01 2.29 -0.91
N THR A 51 3.66 2.08 -2.16
CA THR A 51 4.43 1.23 -3.07
C THR A 51 4.55 1.89 -4.43
N SER A 52 5.76 1.91 -4.98
CA SER A 52 5.97 2.28 -6.37
C SER A 52 6.20 1.04 -7.22
N ILE A 53 5.74 1.08 -8.47
CA ILE A 53 5.95 0.00 -9.43
C ILE A 53 7.00 0.46 -10.42
N ASN A 54 8.14 -0.21 -10.41
CA ASN A 54 9.28 0.19 -11.25
C ASN A 54 9.38 -0.58 -12.55
N ASN A 55 8.61 -1.62 -12.72
CA ASN A 55 8.64 -2.42 -13.93
C ASN A 55 7.34 -3.19 -14.10
N ASN A 56 6.79 -3.13 -15.29
CA ASN A 56 5.68 -3.99 -15.66
C ASN A 56 5.54 -4.07 -17.16
N THR A 57 5.03 -5.18 -17.61
CA THR A 57 4.54 -5.35 -18.97
C THR A 57 3.02 -5.21 -18.97
N ALA A 58 2.44 -5.11 -20.14
CA ALA A 58 1.02 -4.77 -20.27
C ALA A 58 0.06 -5.66 -19.47
N ALA A 59 0.45 -6.89 -19.22
CA ALA A 59 -0.45 -7.85 -18.57
C ALA A 59 -0.12 -8.06 -17.09
N ASN A 60 1.00 -7.54 -16.61
CA ASN A 60 1.45 -7.81 -15.24
C ASN A 60 0.63 -7.06 -14.21
N GLY A 61 0.61 -7.59 -12.99
CA GLY A 61 -0.21 -7.02 -11.95
C GLY A 61 0.38 -7.10 -10.57
N VAL A 62 -0.34 -6.48 -9.66
CA VAL A 62 -0.10 -6.54 -8.22
C VAL A 62 -1.40 -6.94 -7.56
N ILE A 63 -1.32 -7.47 -6.33
CA ILE A 63 -2.49 -7.88 -5.59
C ILE A 63 -2.53 -7.15 -4.25
N LEU A 64 -3.70 -6.60 -3.92
CA LEU A 64 -3.95 -5.96 -2.62
C LEU A 64 -3.99 -7.04 -1.53
N PRO A 65 -3.54 -6.71 -0.33
CA PRO A 65 -3.62 -7.66 0.78
C PRO A 65 -5.04 -7.78 1.30
N VAL A 66 -5.26 -8.78 2.13
CA VAL A 66 -6.44 -8.77 3.00
C VAL A 66 -6.19 -7.65 4.01
N GLY A 67 -7.02 -6.65 3.97
CA GLY A 67 -6.77 -5.42 4.71
C GLY A 67 -7.57 -5.30 6.00
N ASN A 68 -7.41 -4.16 6.63
CA ASN A 68 -8.26 -3.77 7.73
C ASN A 68 -9.19 -2.68 7.23
N VAL A 69 -10.38 -2.59 7.79
CA VAL A 69 -11.32 -1.54 7.39
C VAL A 69 -10.65 -0.17 7.54
N GLN A 70 -10.83 0.67 6.55
CA GLN A 70 -10.21 2.00 6.43
C GLN A 70 -8.71 1.99 6.14
N GLN A 71 -8.10 0.83 5.94
CA GLN A 71 -6.71 0.78 5.48
C GLN A 71 -6.59 1.39 4.10
N ARG A 72 -5.51 2.16 3.90
CA ARG A 72 -5.21 2.80 2.63
C ARG A 72 -3.96 2.20 2.03
N MET A 73 -4.01 1.93 0.74
CA MET A 73 -2.85 1.48 -0.03
C MET A 73 -2.65 2.48 -1.16
N ILE A 74 -1.46 3.04 -1.25
CA ILE A 74 -1.13 4.04 -2.28
C ILE A 74 -0.14 3.42 -3.24
N LEU A 75 -0.48 3.45 -4.51
CA LEU A 75 0.29 2.83 -5.57
C LEU A 75 0.70 3.87 -6.60
N PHE A 76 1.98 3.87 -6.97
CA PHE A 76 2.49 4.76 -8.00
C PHE A 76 3.26 4.00 -9.07
N PRO A 77 2.64 3.73 -10.23
CA PRO A 77 3.36 3.13 -11.36
C PRO A 77 4.26 4.16 -12.00
N LYS A 78 5.57 3.90 -12.00
CA LYS A 78 6.56 4.85 -12.53
C LYS A 78 6.62 4.90 -14.04
N LEU A 79 6.23 3.81 -14.71
CA LEU A 79 6.41 3.70 -16.14
C LEU A 79 5.30 4.40 -16.90
N VAL A 80 5.67 4.95 -18.04
CA VAL A 80 4.72 5.67 -18.91
C VAL A 80 3.73 4.72 -19.56
N ALA A 81 4.21 3.58 -19.98
CA ALA A 81 3.40 2.60 -20.68
C ALA A 81 3.03 1.46 -19.74
N ASN A 82 1.96 0.74 -20.10
CA ASN A 82 1.60 -0.50 -19.44
C ASN A 82 1.27 -0.34 -17.96
N ALA A 83 0.20 0.37 -17.68
CA ALA A 83 -0.31 0.46 -16.31
C ALA A 83 -0.56 -0.95 -15.76
N PRO A 84 -0.11 -1.24 -14.53
CA PRO A 84 -0.29 -2.55 -13.96
C PRO A 84 -1.75 -2.83 -13.63
N LYS A 85 -2.11 -4.10 -13.64
CA LYS A 85 -3.40 -4.53 -13.13
C LYS A 85 -3.31 -4.58 -11.61
N VAL A 86 -4.38 -4.20 -10.96
CA VAL A 86 -4.50 -4.30 -9.51
C VAL A 86 -5.64 -5.27 -9.21
N TYR A 87 -5.30 -6.35 -8.54
CA TYR A 87 -6.26 -7.37 -8.15
C TYR A 87 -6.68 -7.17 -6.69
N PRO A 88 -7.94 -7.46 -6.35
CA PRO A 88 -8.34 -7.55 -4.95
C PRO A 88 -7.74 -8.80 -4.31
N PRO A 89 -7.81 -8.95 -3.01
CA PRO A 89 -7.51 -10.23 -2.36
C PRO A 89 -8.44 -11.32 -2.90
N VAL A 90 -8.03 -12.57 -2.81
CA VAL A 90 -8.85 -13.69 -3.28
C VAL A 90 -10.22 -13.66 -2.59
N GLY A 91 -11.25 -13.70 -3.39
CA GLY A 91 -12.64 -13.62 -2.91
C GLY A 91 -13.16 -12.20 -2.79
N GLY A 92 -12.34 -11.21 -3.04
CA GLY A 92 -12.71 -9.81 -2.89
C GLY A 92 -13.08 -9.10 -4.17
N THR A 93 -13.40 -7.83 -4.03
CA THR A 93 -13.78 -6.96 -5.15
C THR A 93 -13.06 -5.62 -5.08
N ILE A 94 -12.97 -4.93 -6.21
CA ILE A 94 -12.59 -3.52 -6.26
C ILE A 94 -13.75 -2.76 -6.90
N ASN A 95 -14.15 -1.65 -6.28
CA ASN A 95 -15.23 -0.78 -6.78
C ASN A 95 -16.55 -1.54 -6.99
N PHE A 96 -16.82 -2.53 -6.13
CA PHE A 96 -18.02 -3.37 -6.22
C PHE A 96 -18.12 -4.13 -7.56
N GLY A 97 -17.00 -4.35 -8.19
CA GLY A 97 -16.95 -5.10 -9.44
C GLY A 97 -17.06 -6.61 -9.21
N ALA A 98 -16.71 -7.36 -10.24
CA ALA A 98 -16.77 -8.82 -10.13
C ALA A 98 -15.70 -9.32 -9.16
N VAL A 99 -16.02 -10.42 -8.50
CA VAL A 99 -15.09 -11.06 -7.54
C VAL A 99 -13.80 -11.45 -8.28
N ASN A 100 -12.67 -11.13 -7.65
CA ASN A 100 -11.33 -11.40 -8.17
C ASN A 100 -10.96 -10.64 -9.45
N ALA A 101 -11.79 -9.72 -9.90
CA ALA A 101 -11.50 -8.97 -11.12
C ALA A 101 -10.54 -7.83 -10.83
N SER A 102 -9.58 -7.64 -11.72
CA SER A 102 -8.62 -6.54 -11.61
C SER A 102 -9.18 -5.27 -12.23
N ILE A 103 -8.60 -4.15 -11.78
CA ILE A 103 -8.73 -2.88 -12.49
C ILE A 103 -7.33 -2.44 -12.90
N ALA A 104 -7.23 -1.49 -13.83
CA ALA A 104 -5.94 -0.95 -14.22
C ALA A 104 -5.61 0.25 -13.33
N ALA A 105 -4.36 0.32 -12.87
CA ALA A 105 -3.84 1.53 -12.27
C ALA A 105 -3.53 2.53 -13.37
N THR A 106 -3.31 3.78 -13.00
CA THR A 106 -2.95 4.82 -13.98
C THR A 106 -1.44 4.96 -14.03
N ALA A 107 -0.87 4.93 -15.23
CA ALA A 107 0.57 5.11 -15.40
C ALA A 107 0.97 6.51 -14.96
N GLN A 108 2.08 6.60 -14.26
CA GLN A 108 2.66 7.84 -13.75
C GLN A 108 1.70 8.69 -12.93
N ALA A 109 0.76 8.05 -12.26
CA ALA A 109 -0.18 8.73 -11.39
C ALA A 109 -0.41 7.89 -10.15
N THR A 110 -0.69 8.55 -9.04
CA THR A 110 -1.01 7.88 -7.80
C THR A 110 -2.41 7.31 -7.87
N THR A 111 -2.56 6.06 -7.49
CA THR A 111 -3.86 5.44 -7.27
C THR A 111 -3.94 5.03 -5.81
N GLU A 112 -4.97 5.46 -5.14
CA GLU A 112 -5.20 5.12 -3.75
C GLU A 112 -6.35 4.14 -3.64
N PHE A 113 -6.18 3.13 -2.77
CA PHE A 113 -7.20 2.12 -2.51
C PHE A 113 -7.57 2.16 -1.03
N LEU A 114 -8.85 2.10 -0.75
CA LEU A 114 -9.38 2.08 0.60
C LEU A 114 -10.12 0.76 0.84
N CYS A 115 -9.76 0.07 1.91
CA CYS A 115 -10.49 -1.11 2.37
C CYS A 115 -11.77 -0.67 3.05
N ILE A 116 -12.91 -1.22 2.62
CA ILE A 116 -14.21 -0.69 3.03
C ILE A 116 -15.01 -1.60 3.97
N ASP A 117 -14.49 -2.77 4.29
CA ASP A 117 -15.24 -3.65 5.16
C ASP A 117 -14.35 -4.46 6.11
N ASN A 118 -15.01 -5.12 7.06
CA ASN A 118 -14.32 -5.88 8.09
C ASN A 118 -13.74 -7.20 7.60
N THR A 119 -14.12 -7.66 6.41
CA THR A 119 -13.53 -8.89 5.86
C THR A 119 -12.13 -8.62 5.32
N GLY A 120 -11.83 -7.37 4.99
CA GLY A 120 -10.56 -6.99 4.39
C GLY A 120 -10.47 -7.34 2.91
N LEU A 121 -11.55 -7.82 2.31
CA LEU A 121 -11.53 -8.32 0.94
C LEU A 121 -12.00 -7.28 -0.06
N ASN A 122 -12.79 -6.29 0.37
CA ASN A 122 -13.41 -5.36 -0.55
C ASN A 122 -12.76 -3.98 -0.46
N TRP A 123 -12.38 -3.47 -1.61
CA TRP A 123 -11.65 -2.22 -1.73
C TRP A 123 -12.33 -1.28 -2.72
N ILE A 124 -12.08 0.00 -2.57
CA ILE A 124 -12.45 1.00 -3.59
C ILE A 124 -11.21 1.78 -3.99
N SER A 125 -11.17 2.19 -5.23
CA SER A 125 -10.12 3.11 -5.70
C SER A 125 -10.63 4.54 -5.55
N LEU A 126 -9.75 5.40 -5.06
CA LEU A 126 -10.09 6.78 -4.75
C LEU A 126 -9.56 7.77 -5.78
N THR A 127 -9.15 7.29 -6.91
CA THR A 127 -8.59 8.21 -7.89
C THR A 127 -9.52 8.50 -9.00
#